data_7a181d385938a033d8b71d8c71706c27
#
_entry.id   7a181d385938a033d8b71d8c71706c27
#
_cell.length_a   1.000
_cell.length_b   1.000
_cell.length_c   1.000
_cell.angle_alpha   90.00
_cell.angle_beta   90.00
_cell.angle_gamma   90.00
#
_symmetry.space_group_name_H-M   'P 1'
#
loop_
_entity.id
_entity.type
_entity.pdbx_description
1 polymer ?
#
loop_
_entity_poly.entity_id
_entity_poly.type
_entity_poly.pdbx_seq_one_letter_code
_entity_poly.pdbx_strand_id
1 'polypeptide(L)'
;KQLLVLGDDDLMSIAAALTGAPAYVLAVDIDDRLIQFINDVARREGLDRLEAVRYDLREPLPTSWLRKFDTFMTDPTESFLGFKTTIERGLLALRGPGCAGYFGLTHMESSYERWAQIQRFLLDSGVVLTDLIDDFSAYVNWGYIESMRSWEWLPTHRLPERPWYYSALHRIELLRTPALENAAVEGD
;
A
#
# COMPACT_ATOMS: atom_id res chain seq x y z
N LYS A 1 -10.74 -10.80 11.90
CA LYS A 1 -10.27 -10.62 10.51
C LYS A 1 -8.75 -10.59 10.47
N GLN A 2 -8.15 -11.01 9.35
CA GLN A 2 -6.70 -10.98 9.14
C GLN A 2 -6.36 -9.86 8.17
N LEU A 3 -5.37 -9.04 8.53
CA LEU A 3 -4.88 -7.91 7.77
C LEU A 3 -3.47 -8.21 7.24
N LEU A 4 -3.23 -7.91 5.97
CA LEU A 4 -1.90 -7.86 5.36
C LEU A 4 -1.54 -6.40 5.06
N VAL A 5 -0.35 -5.96 5.46
CA VAL A 5 0.20 -4.65 5.11
C VAL A 5 1.40 -4.88 4.18
N LEU A 6 1.34 -4.32 2.97
CA LEU A 6 2.33 -4.48 1.91
C LEU A 6 3.12 -3.17 1.76
N GLY A 7 4.37 -3.17 2.20
CA GLY A 7 5.12 -1.94 2.46
C GLY A 7 4.54 -1.22 3.68
N ASP A 8 5.28 -1.01 4.73
CA ASP A 8 4.73 -0.48 5.99
C ASP A 8 5.61 0.61 6.61
N ASP A 9 6.17 1.46 5.77
CA ASP A 9 6.99 2.59 6.20
C ASP A 9 6.19 3.62 7.04
N ASP A 10 4.88 3.67 6.87
CA ASP A 10 3.95 4.47 7.69
C ASP A 10 3.55 3.80 9.02
N LEU A 11 4.04 2.60 9.31
CA LEU A 11 3.75 1.84 10.53
C LEU A 11 2.25 1.55 10.76
N MET A 12 1.50 1.40 9.67
CA MET A 12 0.07 1.11 9.72
C MET A 12 -0.25 -0.21 10.42
N SER A 13 0.65 -1.19 10.32
CA SER A 13 0.51 -2.48 11.00
C SER A 13 0.48 -2.34 12.52
N ILE A 14 1.36 -1.50 13.07
CA ILE A 14 1.40 -1.22 14.51
C ILE A 14 0.11 -0.50 14.93
N ALA A 15 -0.29 0.54 14.19
CA ALA A 15 -1.52 1.27 14.47
C ALA A 15 -2.74 0.34 14.44
N ALA A 16 -2.86 -0.51 13.43
CA ALA A 16 -3.93 -1.48 13.30
C ALA A 16 -3.94 -2.49 14.47
N ALA A 17 -2.78 -3.03 14.84
CA ALA A 17 -2.64 -3.97 15.94
C ALA A 17 -3.05 -3.36 17.28
N LEU A 18 -2.65 -2.11 17.55
CA LEU A 18 -3.02 -1.38 18.78
C LEU A 18 -4.53 -1.16 18.91
N THR A 19 -5.28 -1.10 17.83
CA THR A 19 -6.76 -1.01 17.91
C THR A 19 -7.40 -2.28 18.46
N GLY A 20 -6.71 -3.42 18.39
CA GLY A 20 -7.25 -4.74 18.73
C GLY A 20 -8.32 -5.26 17.74
N ALA A 21 -8.64 -4.50 16.67
CA ALA A 21 -9.67 -4.87 15.70
C ALA A 21 -9.28 -6.08 14.81
N PRO A 22 -8.05 -6.16 14.24
CA PRO A 22 -7.61 -7.34 13.54
C PRO A 22 -7.30 -8.49 14.49
N ALA A 23 -7.69 -9.71 14.11
CA ALA A 23 -7.30 -10.92 14.84
C ALA A 23 -5.84 -11.32 14.57
N TYR A 24 -5.29 -10.86 13.45
CA TYR A 24 -3.89 -11.04 13.06
C TYR A 24 -3.50 -9.98 12.05
N VAL A 25 -2.29 -9.47 12.16
CA VAL A 25 -1.67 -8.50 11.25
C VAL A 25 -0.33 -9.06 10.78
N LEU A 26 -0.14 -9.15 9.48
CA LEU A 26 1.14 -9.43 8.85
C LEU A 26 1.60 -8.18 8.12
N ALA A 27 2.74 -7.63 8.52
CA ALA A 27 3.43 -6.58 7.78
C ALA A 27 4.56 -7.19 6.96
N VAL A 28 4.71 -6.76 5.72
CA VAL A 28 5.82 -7.21 4.86
C VAL A 28 6.50 -6.01 4.22
N ASP A 29 7.82 -6.04 4.24
CA ASP A 29 8.66 -5.02 3.62
C ASP A 29 10.01 -5.61 3.21
N ILE A 30 10.72 -4.93 2.31
CA ILE A 30 12.07 -5.32 1.90
C ILE A 30 13.15 -4.79 2.86
N ASP A 31 12.87 -3.75 3.64
CA ASP A 31 13.80 -3.11 4.57
C ASP A 31 13.87 -3.87 5.90
N ASP A 32 15.00 -4.57 6.11
CA ASP A 32 15.24 -5.31 7.35
C ASP A 32 15.17 -4.43 8.61
N ARG A 33 15.52 -3.15 8.53
CA ARG A 33 15.46 -2.22 9.68
C ARG A 33 14.02 -1.96 10.10
N LEU A 34 13.12 -1.81 9.13
CA LEU A 34 11.71 -1.62 9.37
C LEU A 34 11.08 -2.87 9.98
N ILE A 35 11.37 -4.03 9.40
CA ILE A 35 10.92 -5.33 9.92
C ILE A 35 11.36 -5.54 11.37
N GLN A 36 12.63 -5.26 11.66
CA GLN A 36 13.15 -5.36 13.01
C GLN A 36 12.44 -4.39 13.95
N PHE A 37 12.26 -3.14 13.55
CA PHE A 37 11.58 -2.13 14.36
C PHE A 37 10.13 -2.55 14.70
N ILE A 38 9.35 -2.99 13.72
CA ILE A 38 7.96 -3.43 13.94
C ILE A 38 7.91 -4.60 14.92
N ASN A 39 8.78 -5.61 14.74
CA ASN A 39 8.84 -6.77 15.65
C ASN A 39 9.31 -6.39 17.05
N ASP A 40 10.21 -5.40 17.19
CA ASP A 40 10.65 -4.90 18.50
C ASP A 40 9.52 -4.17 19.21
N VAL A 41 8.75 -3.35 18.50
CA VAL A 41 7.55 -2.70 19.04
C VAL A 41 6.51 -3.74 19.43
N ALA A 42 6.24 -4.73 18.57
CA ALA A 42 5.27 -5.79 18.85
C ALA A 42 5.60 -6.52 20.17
N ARG A 43 6.86 -6.88 20.37
CA ARG A 43 7.32 -7.51 21.62
C ARG A 43 7.20 -6.61 22.84
N ARG A 44 7.61 -5.35 22.71
CA ARG A 44 7.58 -4.37 23.81
C ARG A 44 6.17 -4.06 24.27
N GLU A 45 5.24 -3.91 23.34
CA GLU A 45 3.84 -3.54 23.60
C GLU A 45 2.91 -4.76 23.77
N GLY A 46 3.45 -5.99 23.73
CA GLY A 46 2.64 -7.21 23.87
C GLY A 46 1.64 -7.43 22.74
N LEU A 47 1.99 -7.04 21.51
CA LEU A 47 1.13 -7.18 20.33
C LEU A 47 1.32 -8.56 19.69
N ASP A 48 0.94 -9.63 20.40
CA ASP A 48 1.17 -11.04 19.98
C ASP A 48 0.54 -11.42 18.64
N ARG A 49 -0.32 -10.56 18.08
CA ARG A 49 -1.02 -10.78 16.80
C ARG A 49 -0.40 -10.02 15.64
N LEU A 50 0.68 -9.27 15.89
CA LEU A 50 1.45 -8.55 14.88
C LEU A 50 2.74 -9.30 14.60
N GLU A 51 2.96 -9.61 13.32
CA GLU A 51 4.19 -10.20 12.80
C GLU A 51 4.68 -9.33 11.63
N ALA A 52 5.99 -9.09 11.57
CA ALA A 52 6.62 -8.44 10.43
C ALA A 52 7.66 -9.37 9.82
N VAL A 53 7.61 -9.53 8.49
CA VAL A 53 8.46 -10.46 7.73
C VAL A 53 9.09 -9.75 6.54
N ARG A 54 10.39 -9.95 6.36
CA ARG A 54 11.08 -9.46 5.17
C ARG A 54 10.54 -10.16 3.92
N TYR A 55 10.08 -9.38 2.95
CA TYR A 55 9.59 -9.91 1.69
C TYR A 55 9.76 -8.88 0.56
N ASP A 56 10.22 -9.36 -0.59
CA ASP A 56 10.29 -8.56 -1.82
C ASP A 56 9.02 -8.78 -2.63
N LEU A 57 8.25 -7.72 -2.87
CA LEU A 57 7.00 -7.79 -3.63
C LEU A 57 7.17 -8.27 -5.08
N ARG A 58 8.38 -8.25 -5.62
CA ARG A 58 8.69 -8.80 -6.94
C ARG A 58 8.68 -10.33 -6.96
N GLU A 59 8.90 -10.95 -5.81
CA GLU A 59 8.88 -12.41 -5.69
C GLU A 59 7.45 -12.97 -5.66
N PRO A 60 7.24 -14.24 -6.04
CA PRO A 60 5.94 -14.89 -5.87
C PRO A 60 5.51 -14.91 -4.42
N LEU A 61 4.22 -14.65 -4.17
CA LEU A 61 3.66 -14.70 -2.82
C LEU A 61 3.82 -16.11 -2.22
N PRO A 62 4.34 -16.25 -0.99
CA PRO A 62 4.42 -17.53 -0.32
C PRO A 62 3.07 -18.27 -0.32
N THR A 63 3.08 -19.57 -0.59
CA THR A 63 1.85 -20.38 -0.67
C THR A 63 1.01 -20.28 0.61
N SER A 64 1.65 -20.13 1.77
CA SER A 64 1.00 -19.97 3.07
C SER A 64 0.23 -18.65 3.20
N TRP A 65 0.47 -17.66 2.35
CA TRP A 65 -0.20 -16.36 2.36
C TRP A 65 -1.31 -16.25 1.30
N LEU A 66 -1.32 -17.16 0.32
CA LEU A 66 -2.35 -17.16 -0.71
C LEU A 66 -3.73 -17.38 -0.08
N ARG A 67 -4.69 -16.54 -0.45
CA ARG A 67 -6.11 -16.61 -0.01
C ARG A 67 -6.29 -16.72 1.51
N LYS A 68 -5.45 -16.01 2.26
CA LYS A 68 -5.45 -16.07 3.73
C LYS A 68 -6.08 -14.87 4.41
N PHE A 69 -6.01 -13.70 3.80
CA PHE A 69 -6.36 -12.44 4.42
C PHE A 69 -7.77 -11.96 4.06
N ASP A 70 -8.39 -11.24 4.98
CA ASP A 70 -9.70 -10.61 4.76
C ASP A 70 -9.54 -9.21 4.16
N THR A 71 -8.37 -8.59 4.42
CA THR A 71 -8.06 -7.22 3.99
C THR A 71 -6.58 -7.08 3.76
N PHE A 72 -6.20 -6.25 2.78
CA PHE A 72 -4.84 -5.73 2.69
C PHE A 72 -4.85 -4.19 2.70
N MET A 73 -3.71 -3.61 3.11
CA MET A 73 -3.42 -2.17 3.04
C MET A 73 -2.04 -1.96 2.43
N THR A 74 -1.88 -0.86 1.69
CA THR A 74 -0.60 -0.48 1.10
C THR A 74 -0.59 1.01 0.75
N ASP A 75 0.60 1.60 0.73
CA ASP A 75 0.88 2.87 0.05
C ASP A 75 1.87 2.57 -1.09
N PRO A 76 1.36 2.19 -2.27
CA PRO A 76 2.19 1.71 -3.37
C PRO A 76 2.90 2.87 -4.07
N THR A 77 4.00 2.56 -4.75
CA THR A 77 4.68 3.56 -5.59
C THR A 77 3.78 4.03 -6.73
N GLU A 78 3.97 5.26 -7.20
CA GLU A 78 3.16 5.89 -8.25
C GLU A 78 3.49 5.36 -9.66
N SER A 79 4.53 4.55 -9.83
CA SER A 79 4.78 3.87 -11.10
C SER A 79 3.70 2.82 -11.37
N PHE A 80 3.24 2.70 -12.63
CA PHE A 80 2.19 1.73 -12.94
C PHE A 80 2.61 0.29 -12.63
N LEU A 81 3.87 -0.06 -12.91
CA LEU A 81 4.39 -1.41 -12.63
C LEU A 81 4.43 -1.68 -11.13
N GLY A 82 4.96 -0.74 -10.32
CA GLY A 82 5.01 -0.88 -8.87
C GLY A 82 3.61 -0.97 -8.25
N PHE A 83 2.70 -0.08 -8.65
CA PHE A 83 1.30 -0.14 -8.23
C PHE A 83 0.68 -1.50 -8.57
N LYS A 84 0.77 -1.92 -9.85
CA LYS A 84 0.21 -3.17 -10.33
C LYS A 84 0.74 -4.36 -9.51
N THR A 85 2.06 -4.45 -9.36
CA THR A 85 2.71 -5.55 -8.62
C THR A 85 2.20 -5.62 -7.19
N THR A 86 2.18 -4.50 -6.49
CA THR A 86 1.73 -4.45 -5.10
C THR A 86 0.26 -4.86 -4.96
N ILE A 87 -0.62 -4.32 -5.80
CA ILE A 87 -2.05 -4.67 -5.78
C ILE A 87 -2.27 -6.15 -6.14
N GLU A 88 -1.56 -6.70 -7.12
CA GLU A 88 -1.65 -8.12 -7.46
C GLU A 88 -1.28 -9.02 -6.27
N ARG A 89 -0.22 -8.70 -5.52
CA ARG A 89 0.13 -9.43 -4.29
C ARG A 89 -0.99 -9.36 -3.25
N GLY A 90 -1.56 -8.16 -3.05
CA GLY A 90 -2.71 -7.98 -2.17
C GLY A 90 -3.90 -8.82 -2.60
N LEU A 91 -4.29 -8.79 -3.87
CA LEU A 91 -5.42 -9.53 -4.41
C LEU A 91 -5.24 -11.06 -4.32
N LEU A 92 -4.02 -11.56 -4.59
CA LEU A 92 -3.69 -12.98 -4.44
C LEU A 92 -3.77 -13.45 -2.99
N ALA A 93 -3.50 -12.56 -2.04
CA ALA A 93 -3.56 -12.84 -0.61
C ALA A 93 -5.00 -12.84 -0.06
N LEU A 94 -5.96 -12.18 -0.72
CA LEU A 94 -7.35 -12.12 -0.28
C LEU A 94 -8.05 -13.48 -0.39
N ARG A 95 -8.88 -13.83 0.59
CA ARG A 95 -9.64 -15.11 0.66
C ARG A 95 -10.59 -15.29 -0.51
N GLY A 96 -11.18 -14.22 -1.00
CA GLY A 96 -12.16 -14.29 -2.08
C GLY A 96 -13.12 -13.10 -2.10
N PRO A 97 -14.21 -13.19 -2.85
CA PRO A 97 -15.20 -12.13 -2.99
C PRO A 97 -15.71 -11.59 -1.65
N GLY A 98 -15.93 -10.27 -1.59
CA GLY A 98 -16.30 -9.55 -0.39
C GLY A 98 -15.13 -9.14 0.51
N CYS A 99 -13.91 -9.58 0.20
CA CYS A 99 -12.70 -9.05 0.83
C CYS A 99 -12.30 -7.71 0.21
N ALA A 100 -11.59 -6.87 0.97
CA ALA A 100 -11.27 -5.51 0.58
C ALA A 100 -9.77 -5.24 0.56
N GLY A 101 -9.35 -4.32 -0.31
CA GLY A 101 -8.03 -3.71 -0.28
C GLY A 101 -8.13 -2.21 -0.02
N TYR A 102 -7.11 -1.64 0.60
CA TYR A 102 -6.98 -0.20 0.80
C TYR A 102 -5.63 0.24 0.27
N PHE A 103 -5.60 1.36 -0.46
CA PHE A 103 -4.36 1.93 -0.94
C PHE A 103 -4.39 3.46 -0.96
N GLY A 104 -3.26 4.07 -0.64
CA GLY A 104 -3.01 5.48 -0.85
C GLY A 104 -2.67 5.74 -2.31
N LEU A 105 -3.07 6.89 -2.84
CA LEU A 105 -2.62 7.39 -4.12
C LEU A 105 -2.89 8.88 -4.24
N THR A 106 -1.97 9.58 -4.91
CA THR A 106 -2.10 11.02 -5.12
C THR A 106 -2.04 11.39 -6.59
N HIS A 107 -2.83 12.39 -6.97
CA HIS A 107 -2.76 13.00 -8.31
C HIS A 107 -1.53 13.88 -8.51
N MET A 108 -0.84 14.25 -7.44
CA MET A 108 0.38 15.06 -7.53
C MET A 108 1.52 14.32 -8.22
N GLU A 109 1.58 13.01 -8.06
CA GLU A 109 2.63 12.14 -8.60
C GLU A 109 2.13 11.18 -9.69
N SER A 110 0.81 11.08 -9.87
CA SER A 110 0.19 10.22 -10.86
C SER A 110 -0.63 11.01 -11.88
N SER A 111 -0.18 11.03 -13.15
CA SER A 111 -0.92 11.69 -14.22
C SER A 111 -2.31 11.08 -14.44
N TYR A 112 -3.25 11.84 -15.01
CA TYR A 112 -4.58 11.33 -15.36
C TYR A 112 -4.54 10.15 -16.32
N GLU A 113 -3.54 10.07 -17.19
CA GLU A 113 -3.35 8.92 -18.08
C GLU A 113 -2.98 7.67 -17.27
N ARG A 114 -2.07 7.79 -16.31
CA ARG A 114 -1.73 6.71 -15.38
C ARG A 114 -2.93 6.31 -14.53
N TRP A 115 -3.71 7.27 -14.07
CA TRP A 115 -4.98 7.02 -13.38
C TRP A 115 -5.93 6.16 -14.21
N ALA A 116 -6.09 6.49 -15.49
CA ALA A 116 -6.93 5.71 -16.40
C ALA A 116 -6.42 4.27 -16.57
N GLN A 117 -5.09 4.08 -16.59
CA GLN A 117 -4.48 2.75 -16.62
C GLN A 117 -4.76 1.97 -15.34
N ILE A 118 -4.60 2.61 -14.17
CA ILE A 118 -4.88 2.03 -12.87
C ILE A 118 -6.34 1.58 -12.76
N GLN A 119 -7.29 2.44 -13.12
CA GLN A 119 -8.71 2.11 -13.05
C GLN A 119 -9.09 0.93 -13.95
N ARG A 120 -8.57 0.87 -15.18
CA ARG A 120 -8.77 -0.28 -16.07
C ARG A 120 -8.20 -1.55 -15.46
N PHE A 121 -6.96 -1.49 -14.97
CA PHE A 121 -6.32 -2.63 -14.32
C PHE A 121 -7.14 -3.15 -13.14
N LEU A 122 -7.66 -2.28 -12.28
CA LEU A 122 -8.49 -2.67 -11.14
C LEU A 122 -9.76 -3.39 -11.61
N LEU A 123 -10.50 -2.83 -12.57
CA LEU A 123 -11.71 -3.45 -13.11
C LEU A 123 -11.43 -4.80 -13.78
N ASP A 124 -10.36 -4.88 -14.58
CA ASP A 124 -9.95 -6.12 -15.25
C ASP A 124 -9.54 -7.20 -14.24
N SER A 125 -8.93 -6.80 -13.12
CA SER A 125 -8.57 -7.70 -12.00
C SER A 125 -9.78 -8.19 -11.20
N GLY A 126 -10.98 -7.71 -11.49
CA GLY A 126 -12.22 -8.15 -10.84
C GLY A 126 -12.49 -7.47 -9.50
N VAL A 127 -12.01 -6.26 -9.33
CA VAL A 127 -12.33 -5.41 -8.17
C VAL A 127 -13.07 -4.16 -8.60
N VAL A 128 -13.76 -3.53 -7.67
CA VAL A 128 -14.41 -2.23 -7.86
C VAL A 128 -13.95 -1.27 -6.76
N LEU A 129 -13.80 -0.01 -7.12
CA LEU A 129 -13.63 1.08 -6.17
C LEU A 129 -14.97 1.34 -5.48
N THR A 130 -15.01 1.22 -4.16
CA THR A 130 -16.23 1.41 -3.36
C THR A 130 -16.24 2.70 -2.59
N ASP A 131 -15.05 3.14 -2.16
CA ASP A 131 -14.92 4.37 -1.38
C ASP A 131 -13.64 5.10 -1.78
N LEU A 132 -13.71 6.42 -1.73
CA LEU A 132 -12.59 7.33 -1.89
C LEU A 132 -12.70 8.39 -0.80
N ILE A 133 -11.68 8.46 0.07
CA ILE A 133 -11.57 9.50 1.09
C ILE A 133 -10.49 10.46 0.63
N ASP A 134 -10.91 11.59 0.11
CA ASP A 134 -10.00 12.62 -0.36
C ASP A 134 -9.27 13.31 0.81
N ASP A 135 -8.09 13.84 0.53
CA ASP A 135 -7.24 14.53 1.53
C ASP A 135 -7.02 13.69 2.82
N PHE A 136 -6.95 12.36 2.69
CA PHE A 136 -6.82 11.46 3.83
C PHE A 136 -5.48 11.59 4.54
N SER A 137 -4.39 11.62 3.78
CA SER A 137 -3.02 11.79 4.31
C SER A 137 -2.48 13.14 3.91
N ALA A 138 -2.02 13.91 4.90
CA ALA A 138 -1.37 15.20 4.69
C ALA A 138 0.15 15.02 4.88
N TYR A 139 0.93 15.36 3.87
CA TYR A 139 2.37 15.22 3.93
C TYR A 139 3.02 16.52 4.35
N VAL A 140 3.99 16.43 5.25
CA VAL A 140 4.86 17.54 5.61
C VAL A 140 5.82 17.80 4.44
N ASN A 141 6.17 19.08 4.20
CA ASN A 141 7.14 19.43 3.16
C ASN A 141 8.48 18.75 3.44
N TRP A 142 8.89 17.89 2.56
CA TRP A 142 10.15 17.18 2.65
C TRP A 142 11.23 17.93 1.85
N GLY A 143 12.47 17.84 2.30
CA GLY A 143 13.60 18.48 1.63
C GLY A 143 13.85 18.01 0.20
N TYR A 144 13.22 16.93 -0.26
CA TYR A 144 13.36 16.46 -1.64
C TYR A 144 12.65 17.34 -2.67
N ILE A 145 11.66 18.17 -2.26
CA ILE A 145 10.94 19.07 -3.17
C ILE A 145 11.90 19.98 -3.92
N GLU A 146 12.92 20.49 -3.23
CA GLU A 146 13.95 21.35 -3.81
C GLU A 146 14.85 20.61 -4.80
N SER A 147 14.92 19.29 -4.72
CA SER A 147 15.69 18.45 -5.64
C SER A 147 14.87 17.98 -6.84
N MET A 148 13.58 18.20 -6.86
CA MET A 148 12.70 17.81 -7.97
C MET A 148 12.99 18.65 -9.21
N ARG A 149 13.05 18.02 -10.36
CA ARG A 149 13.26 18.69 -11.65
C ARG A 149 12.26 19.82 -11.93
N SER A 150 11.03 19.67 -11.44
CA SER A 150 9.97 20.69 -11.57
C SER A 150 10.25 21.94 -10.71
N TRP A 151 11.07 21.85 -9.68
CA TRP A 151 11.42 22.98 -8.81
C TRP A 151 12.00 24.14 -9.58
N GLU A 152 12.89 23.87 -10.53
CA GLU A 152 13.56 24.91 -11.36
C GLU A 152 12.57 25.73 -12.20
N TRP A 153 11.39 25.18 -12.51
CA TRP A 153 10.39 25.79 -13.38
C TRP A 153 9.21 26.39 -12.62
N LEU A 154 9.20 26.27 -11.30
CA LEU A 154 8.15 26.88 -10.51
C LEU A 154 8.24 28.42 -10.54
N PRO A 155 7.12 29.12 -10.59
CA PRO A 155 7.08 30.58 -10.55
C PRO A 155 7.57 31.15 -9.20
N THR A 156 7.71 30.34 -8.20
CA THR A 156 8.21 30.67 -6.86
C THR A 156 9.02 29.51 -6.30
N HIS A 157 10.10 29.83 -5.59
CA HIS A 157 10.93 28.87 -4.85
C HIS A 157 10.71 28.98 -3.33
N ARG A 158 9.55 29.47 -2.94
CA ARG A 158 9.17 29.54 -1.53
C ARG A 158 8.44 28.26 -1.15
N LEU A 159 8.97 27.55 -0.16
CA LEU A 159 8.30 26.37 0.40
C LEU A 159 6.99 26.78 1.09
N PRO A 160 5.93 25.98 0.94
CA PRO A 160 4.68 26.21 1.66
C PRO A 160 4.87 26.12 3.17
N GLU A 161 4.19 26.98 3.91
CA GLU A 161 4.20 26.98 5.39
C GLU A 161 3.21 25.95 5.99
N ARG A 162 2.34 25.37 5.14
CA ARG A 162 1.34 24.38 5.54
C ARG A 162 1.44 23.16 4.63
N PRO A 163 0.98 21.99 5.08
CA PRO A 163 0.82 20.84 4.19
C PRO A 163 0.00 21.26 2.97
N TRP A 164 0.47 20.94 1.80
CA TRP A 164 -0.17 21.25 0.51
C TRP A 164 -0.26 20.01 -0.37
N TYR A 165 0.33 18.94 0.07
CA TYR A 165 0.42 17.68 -0.60
C TYR A 165 -0.42 16.67 0.18
N TYR A 166 -1.40 16.08 -0.49
CA TYR A 166 -2.34 15.16 0.11
C TYR A 166 -2.48 13.92 -0.78
N SER A 167 -2.72 12.78 -0.17
CA SER A 167 -3.16 11.58 -0.87
C SER A 167 -4.58 11.20 -0.46
N ALA A 168 -5.29 10.56 -1.38
CA ALA A 168 -6.58 9.97 -1.10
C ALA A 168 -6.41 8.50 -0.69
N LEU A 169 -7.21 8.04 0.26
CA LEU A 169 -7.36 6.64 0.58
C LEU A 169 -8.47 6.03 -0.26
N HIS A 170 -8.13 4.99 -1.01
CA HIS A 170 -9.05 4.25 -1.85
C HIS A 170 -9.40 2.92 -1.21
N ARG A 171 -10.67 2.55 -1.22
CA ARG A 171 -11.12 1.21 -0.87
C ARG A 171 -11.60 0.47 -2.11
N ILE A 172 -11.08 -0.72 -2.32
CA ILE A 172 -11.54 -1.63 -3.37
C ILE A 172 -12.14 -2.88 -2.75
N GLU A 173 -13.12 -3.47 -3.43
CA GLU A 173 -13.74 -4.73 -3.02
C GLU A 173 -13.60 -5.76 -4.12
N LEU A 174 -13.20 -6.97 -3.73
CA LEU A 174 -13.04 -8.10 -4.64
C LEU A 174 -14.40 -8.71 -4.98
N LEU A 175 -14.78 -8.69 -6.27
CA LEU A 175 -16.06 -9.24 -6.77
C LEU A 175 -15.95 -10.70 -7.17
N ARG A 176 -14.78 -11.09 -7.69
CA ARG A 176 -14.52 -12.47 -8.15
C ARG A 176 -13.06 -12.82 -7.89
N THR A 177 -12.76 -14.10 -7.77
CA THR A 177 -11.37 -14.55 -7.67
C THR A 177 -10.58 -14.04 -8.87
N PRO A 178 -9.48 -13.31 -8.66
CA PRO A 178 -8.72 -12.75 -9.76
C PRO A 178 -8.01 -13.85 -10.55
N ALA A 179 -7.97 -13.69 -11.88
CA ALA A 179 -7.22 -14.57 -12.78
C ALA A 179 -5.76 -14.07 -12.87
N LEU A 180 -5.04 -14.05 -11.75
CA LEU A 180 -3.67 -13.58 -11.63
C LEU A 180 -2.71 -14.75 -11.45
N GLU A 181 -1.55 -14.66 -12.08
CA GLU A 181 -0.47 -15.62 -11.87
C GLU A 181 0.41 -15.18 -10.69
N ASN A 182 0.74 -16.15 -9.84
CA ASN A 182 1.67 -15.93 -8.74
C ASN A 182 3.10 -16.17 -9.23
N ALA A 183 3.64 -15.27 -10.05
CA ALA A 183 4.96 -15.35 -10.66
C ALA A 183 5.87 -14.20 -10.20
N ALA A 184 7.17 -14.37 -10.36
CA ALA A 184 8.12 -13.27 -10.15
C ALA A 184 7.89 -12.16 -11.18
N VAL A 185 8.13 -10.91 -10.77
CA VAL A 185 8.05 -9.73 -11.64
C VAL A 185 9.48 -9.25 -11.89
N GLU A 186 9.90 -9.25 -13.15
CA GLU A 186 11.19 -8.65 -13.53
C GLU A 186 11.09 -7.13 -13.32
N GLY A 187 11.99 -6.61 -12.49
CA GLY A 187 12.11 -5.16 -12.29
C GLY A 187 12.78 -4.50 -13.49
N ASP A 188 12.40 -3.26 -13.78
CA ASP A 188 13.14 -2.37 -14.69
C ASP A 188 14.52 -2.03 -14.14
#